data_c20a8b23ec875c432eaef2a5299da569
#
_entry.id   c20a8b23ec875c432eaef2a5299da569
#
_cell.length_a   1.000
_cell.length_b   1.000
_cell.length_c   1.000
_cell.angle_alpha   90.00
_cell.angle_beta   90.00
_cell.angle_gamma   90.00
#
_symmetry.space_group_name_H-M   'P 1'
#
loop_
_entity.id
_entity.type
_entity.pdbx_description
1 polymer ?
#
loop_
_entity_poly.entity_id
_entity_poly.type
_entity_poly.pdbx_seq_one_letter_code
_entity_poly.pdbx_strand_id
1 'polypeptide(L)'
;MNPDDPRARRTRARLKAAVLELVAVKEPGAITMAEVAQRAGVNRATVYQHFPDVDAVIADAMQDAVALVARAAALCPLDAPGEQTPEPLSDLFEHLAANAALYRRMLSGGGSALFAARMRERLTSELAESFRAGRRPPGSADVPVEVHAAYLAGALMGVICHWLAADPPSAPGEIAAAFWRLFRADPDRVTAR
;
A
#
# COMPACT_ATOMS: atom_id res chain seq x y z
N MET A 1 13.36 15.68 20.67
CA MET A 1 12.21 16.57 20.41
C MET A 1 10.94 15.85 20.81
N ASN A 2 10.03 16.50 21.57
CA ASN A 2 8.77 15.87 21.98
C ASN A 2 7.85 15.75 20.74
N PRO A 3 7.46 14.53 20.30
CA PRO A 3 6.61 14.32 19.13
C PRO A 3 5.19 14.91 19.31
N ASP A 4 4.76 15.15 20.54
CA ASP A 4 3.43 15.69 20.87
C ASP A 4 3.37 17.22 20.90
N ASP A 5 4.51 17.91 20.69
CA ASP A 5 4.52 19.36 20.60
C ASP A 5 3.67 19.82 19.39
N PRO A 6 2.68 20.71 19.58
CA PRO A 6 1.84 21.23 18.49
C PRO A 6 2.64 21.87 17.34
N ARG A 7 3.80 22.45 17.66
CA ARG A 7 4.71 23.03 16.65
C ARG A 7 5.35 21.94 15.81
N ALA A 8 5.86 20.87 16.46
CA ALA A 8 6.45 19.73 15.77
C ALA A 8 5.43 19.03 14.86
N ARG A 9 4.20 18.79 15.34
CA ARG A 9 3.11 18.22 14.53
C ARG A 9 2.77 19.08 13.31
N ARG A 10 2.68 20.40 13.48
CA ARG A 10 2.41 21.33 12.37
C ARG A 10 3.53 21.34 11.34
N THR A 11 4.78 21.32 11.78
CA THR A 11 5.95 21.24 10.89
C THR A 11 5.93 19.93 10.11
N ARG A 12 5.67 18.80 10.79
CA ARG A 12 5.58 17.49 10.18
C ARG A 12 4.48 17.42 9.11
N ALA A 13 3.28 17.97 9.39
CA ALA A 13 2.19 18.07 8.42
C ALA A 13 2.59 18.89 7.16
N ARG A 14 3.30 20.01 7.33
CA ARG A 14 3.79 20.82 6.21
C ARG A 14 4.82 20.07 5.36
N LEU A 15 5.72 19.30 5.98
CA LEU A 15 6.70 18.48 5.27
C LEU A 15 6.03 17.36 4.47
N LYS A 16 5.02 16.70 5.06
CA LYS A 16 4.21 15.67 4.39
C LYS A 16 3.48 16.24 3.16
N ALA A 17 2.82 17.37 3.30
CA ALA A 17 2.14 18.04 2.17
C ALA A 17 3.13 18.42 1.06
N ALA A 18 4.26 19.01 1.43
CA ALA A 18 5.30 19.44 0.48
C ALA A 18 5.87 18.26 -0.32
N VAL A 19 6.15 17.12 0.32
CA VAL A 19 6.71 15.97 -0.39
C VAL A 19 5.68 15.35 -1.34
N LEU A 20 4.39 15.29 -0.99
CA LEU A 20 3.33 14.79 -1.88
C LEU A 20 3.16 15.68 -3.12
N GLU A 21 3.25 17.02 -2.96
CA GLU A 21 3.24 17.94 -4.09
C GLU A 21 4.46 17.73 -5.02
N LEU A 22 5.64 17.46 -4.46
CA LEU A 22 6.84 17.15 -5.24
C LEU A 22 6.73 15.81 -5.97
N VAL A 23 6.23 14.77 -5.32
CA VAL A 23 5.98 13.45 -5.93
C VAL A 23 4.97 13.55 -7.08
N ALA A 24 4.01 14.48 -7.02
CA ALA A 24 3.04 14.68 -8.10
C ALA A 24 3.71 15.09 -9.44
N VAL A 25 4.88 15.75 -9.39
CA VAL A 25 5.55 16.32 -10.59
C VAL A 25 6.94 15.75 -10.85
N LYS A 26 7.52 14.97 -9.91
CA LYS A 26 8.91 14.50 -9.95
C LYS A 26 9.02 13.08 -9.41
N GLU A 27 9.94 12.29 -9.97
CA GLU A 27 10.22 10.96 -9.45
C GLU A 27 10.77 11.02 -8.01
N PRO A 28 10.34 10.12 -7.09
CA PRO A 28 10.76 10.12 -5.69
C PRO A 28 12.28 10.16 -5.50
N GLY A 29 13.03 9.35 -6.26
CA GLY A 29 14.50 9.29 -6.20
C GLY A 29 15.23 10.55 -6.67
N ALA A 30 14.51 11.48 -7.36
CA ALA A 30 15.07 12.75 -7.80
C ALA A 30 14.72 13.93 -6.87
N ILE A 31 13.94 13.68 -5.79
CA ILE A 31 13.57 14.71 -4.80
C ILE A 31 14.69 14.85 -3.77
N THR A 32 15.00 16.08 -3.40
CA THR A 32 16.01 16.36 -2.38
C THR A 32 15.39 16.95 -1.11
N MET A 33 16.05 16.75 0.05
CA MET A 33 15.65 17.38 1.32
C MET A 33 15.62 18.91 1.25
N ALA A 34 16.45 19.52 0.39
CA ALA A 34 16.44 20.97 0.18
C ALA A 34 15.15 21.44 -0.51
N GLU A 35 14.68 20.70 -1.51
CA GLU A 35 13.39 20.98 -2.19
C GLU A 35 12.21 20.82 -1.25
N VAL A 36 12.23 19.74 -0.43
CA VAL A 36 11.19 19.53 0.59
C VAL A 36 11.17 20.70 1.59
N ALA A 37 12.34 21.13 2.08
CA ALA A 37 12.45 22.26 3.00
C ALA A 37 11.91 23.56 2.38
N GLN A 38 12.33 23.84 1.15
CA GLN A 38 11.90 25.03 0.39
C GLN A 38 10.37 25.02 0.18
N ARG A 39 9.82 23.91 -0.30
CA ARG A 39 8.38 23.77 -0.56
C ARG A 39 7.55 23.86 0.74
N ALA A 40 8.03 23.28 1.82
CA ALA A 40 7.40 23.37 3.14
C ALA A 40 7.58 24.74 3.82
N GLY A 41 8.46 25.61 3.33
CA GLY A 41 8.79 26.89 3.95
C GLY A 41 9.42 26.73 5.33
N VAL A 42 10.32 25.74 5.50
CA VAL A 42 11.07 25.50 6.74
C VAL A 42 12.56 25.47 6.48
N ASN A 43 13.37 25.66 7.53
CA ASN A 43 14.82 25.53 7.39
C ASN A 43 15.22 24.07 7.16
N ARG A 44 16.24 23.83 6.30
CA ARG A 44 16.76 22.49 6.01
C ARG A 44 17.18 21.72 7.28
N ALA A 45 17.78 22.40 8.26
CA ALA A 45 18.14 21.80 9.54
C ALA A 45 16.90 21.27 10.29
N THR A 46 15.77 21.99 10.19
CA THR A 46 14.50 21.57 10.78
C THR A 46 13.98 20.29 10.14
N VAL A 47 14.15 20.11 8.81
CA VAL A 47 13.72 18.85 8.14
C VAL A 47 14.45 17.66 8.72
N TYR A 48 15.78 17.74 8.86
CA TYR A 48 16.61 16.67 9.42
C TYR A 48 16.33 16.37 10.91
N GLN A 49 15.74 17.31 11.66
CA GLN A 49 15.27 17.05 13.02
C GLN A 49 14.03 16.15 13.06
N HIS A 50 13.26 16.12 11.96
CA HIS A 50 12.02 15.34 11.86
C HIS A 50 12.19 14.03 11.07
N PHE A 51 13.04 14.06 10.02
CA PHE A 51 13.21 12.94 9.10
C PHE A 51 14.67 12.80 8.68
N PRO A 52 15.23 11.60 8.61
CA PRO A 52 16.61 11.37 8.20
C PRO A 52 16.84 11.65 6.70
N ASP A 53 15.85 11.35 5.86
CA ASP A 53 15.92 11.43 4.40
C ASP A 53 14.54 11.65 3.78
N VAL A 54 14.50 11.81 2.45
CA VAL A 54 13.27 12.02 1.67
C VAL A 54 12.35 10.79 1.74
N ASP A 55 12.90 9.59 1.70
CA ASP A 55 12.12 8.35 1.76
C ASP A 55 11.34 8.25 3.07
N ALA A 56 11.93 8.70 4.18
CA ALA A 56 11.24 8.74 5.47
C ALA A 56 10.09 9.76 5.47
N VAL A 57 10.25 10.93 4.81
CA VAL A 57 9.15 11.91 4.66
C VAL A 57 8.03 11.32 3.82
N ILE A 58 8.35 10.71 2.69
CA ILE A 58 7.39 10.07 1.79
C ILE A 58 6.63 8.95 2.53
N ALA A 59 7.35 8.06 3.19
CA ALA A 59 6.74 6.93 3.89
C ALA A 59 5.80 7.38 5.02
N ASP A 60 6.12 8.48 5.72
CA ASP A 60 5.24 9.08 6.73
C ASP A 60 4.03 9.78 6.07
N ALA A 61 4.23 10.46 4.93
CA ALA A 61 3.16 11.13 4.19
C ALA A 61 2.13 10.14 3.64
N MET A 62 2.58 8.94 3.27
CA MET A 62 1.75 7.88 2.70
C MET A 62 1.18 6.91 3.75
N GLN A 63 1.41 7.15 5.04
CA GLN A 63 1.00 6.23 6.09
C GLN A 63 -0.51 5.93 6.09
N ASP A 64 -1.34 6.94 5.88
CA ASP A 64 -2.80 6.78 5.83
C ASP A 64 -3.24 5.97 4.60
N ALA A 65 -2.59 6.17 3.46
CA ALA A 65 -2.85 5.39 2.24
C ALA A 65 -2.45 3.92 2.42
N VAL A 66 -1.30 3.65 3.05
CA VAL A 66 -0.86 2.29 3.40
C VAL A 66 -1.86 1.62 4.34
N ALA A 67 -2.32 2.34 5.37
CA ALA A 67 -3.29 1.82 6.34
C ALA A 67 -4.65 1.51 5.67
N LEU A 68 -5.09 2.34 4.73
CA LEU A 68 -6.32 2.11 3.97
C LEU A 68 -6.23 0.81 3.15
N VAL A 69 -5.15 0.65 2.36
CA VAL A 69 -4.94 -0.56 1.54
C VAL A 69 -4.87 -1.82 2.40
N ALA A 70 -4.13 -1.77 3.50
CA ALA A 70 -3.99 -2.91 4.40
C ALA A 70 -5.30 -3.29 5.09
N ARG A 71 -6.07 -2.30 5.53
CA ARG A 71 -7.38 -2.52 6.16
C ARG A 71 -8.39 -3.10 5.18
N ALA A 72 -8.45 -2.59 3.94
CA ALA A 72 -9.33 -3.12 2.91
C ALA A 72 -9.03 -4.60 2.64
N ALA A 73 -7.75 -4.99 2.54
CA ALA A 73 -7.36 -6.38 2.38
C ALA A 73 -7.77 -7.25 3.58
N ALA A 74 -7.60 -6.75 4.82
CA ALA A 74 -7.96 -7.48 6.03
C ALA A 74 -9.48 -7.61 6.26
N LEU A 75 -10.28 -6.70 5.71
CA LEU A 75 -11.75 -6.73 5.78
C LEU A 75 -12.38 -7.61 4.69
N CYS A 76 -11.63 -8.05 3.69
CA CYS A 76 -12.15 -9.00 2.70
C CYS A 76 -12.62 -10.28 3.41
N PRO A 77 -13.84 -10.78 3.12
CA PRO A 77 -14.37 -12.02 3.69
C PRO A 77 -13.72 -13.24 3.01
N LEU A 78 -12.45 -13.47 3.34
CA LEU A 78 -11.62 -14.51 2.72
C LEU A 78 -12.10 -15.94 3.00
N ASP A 79 -12.92 -16.08 4.02
CA ASP A 79 -13.57 -17.32 4.47
C ASP A 79 -14.97 -17.52 3.87
N ALA A 80 -15.57 -16.48 3.28
CA ALA A 80 -16.92 -16.54 2.75
C ALA A 80 -16.98 -17.25 1.38
N PRO A 81 -17.98 -18.12 1.15
CA PRO A 81 -18.26 -18.63 -0.18
C PRO A 81 -18.82 -17.49 -1.05
N GLY A 82 -18.31 -17.33 -2.26
CA GLY A 82 -18.89 -16.35 -3.17
C GLY A 82 -18.11 -16.22 -4.47
N GLU A 83 -18.84 -16.13 -5.56
CA GLU A 83 -18.27 -15.84 -6.88
C GLU A 83 -18.11 -14.33 -7.11
N GLN A 84 -18.81 -13.51 -6.31
CA GLN A 84 -18.77 -12.06 -6.44
C GLN A 84 -17.54 -11.49 -5.73
N THR A 85 -16.94 -10.52 -6.36
CA THR A 85 -15.83 -9.75 -5.79
C THR A 85 -16.31 -9.03 -4.53
N PRO A 86 -15.65 -9.19 -3.36
CA PRO A 86 -16.05 -8.49 -2.15
C PRO A 86 -15.91 -6.96 -2.29
N GLU A 87 -16.87 -6.23 -1.72
CA GLU A 87 -16.86 -4.77 -1.73
C GLU A 87 -15.54 -4.15 -1.23
N PRO A 88 -14.93 -4.59 -0.11
CA PRO A 88 -13.65 -4.05 0.33
C PRO A 88 -12.52 -4.18 -0.69
N LEU A 89 -12.53 -5.25 -1.50
CA LEU A 89 -11.54 -5.43 -2.56
C LEU A 89 -11.83 -4.53 -3.76
N SER A 90 -13.10 -4.35 -4.12
CA SER A 90 -13.50 -3.41 -5.16
C SER A 90 -13.14 -1.98 -4.80
N ASP A 91 -13.48 -1.54 -3.59
CA ASP A 91 -13.17 -0.22 -3.05
C ASP A 91 -11.66 0.04 -3.02
N LEU A 92 -10.86 -0.98 -2.70
CA LEU A 92 -9.40 -0.89 -2.73
C LEU A 92 -8.91 -0.54 -4.14
N PHE A 93 -9.35 -1.26 -5.17
CA PHE A 93 -8.90 -1.01 -6.55
C PHE A 93 -9.45 0.31 -7.10
N GLU A 94 -10.66 0.74 -6.72
CA GLU A 94 -11.20 2.07 -7.02
C GLU A 94 -10.35 3.18 -6.40
N HIS A 95 -9.96 3.03 -5.12
CA HIS A 95 -9.06 3.96 -4.46
C HIS A 95 -7.71 4.06 -5.17
N LEU A 96 -7.13 2.92 -5.53
CA LEU A 96 -5.85 2.87 -6.26
C LEU A 96 -5.98 3.53 -7.65
N ALA A 97 -7.11 3.33 -8.35
CA ALA A 97 -7.41 3.96 -9.64
C ALA A 97 -7.51 5.49 -9.52
N ALA A 98 -8.25 5.96 -8.52
CA ALA A 98 -8.41 7.39 -8.26
C ALA A 98 -7.08 8.11 -7.94
N ASN A 99 -6.09 7.36 -7.47
CA ASN A 99 -4.76 7.85 -7.11
C ASN A 99 -3.62 7.22 -7.93
N ALA A 100 -3.93 6.70 -9.14
CA ALA A 100 -3.03 5.86 -9.93
C ALA A 100 -1.68 6.53 -10.23
N ALA A 101 -1.67 7.83 -10.54
CA ALA A 101 -0.45 8.57 -10.83
C ALA A 101 0.52 8.57 -9.63
N LEU A 102 -0.01 8.74 -8.42
CA LEU A 102 0.77 8.72 -7.19
C LEU A 102 1.34 7.31 -6.91
N TYR A 103 0.46 6.30 -6.89
CA TYR A 103 0.89 4.92 -6.61
C TYR A 103 1.85 4.38 -7.66
N ARG A 104 1.64 4.71 -8.94
CA ARG A 104 2.56 4.34 -10.04
C ARG A 104 3.95 4.88 -9.78
N ARG A 105 4.09 6.16 -9.45
CA ARG A 105 5.38 6.76 -9.13
C ARG A 105 6.02 6.16 -7.89
N MET A 106 5.23 5.87 -6.86
CA MET A 106 5.74 5.32 -5.61
C MET A 106 6.20 3.87 -5.72
N LEU A 107 5.56 3.07 -6.59
CA LEU A 107 5.80 1.63 -6.74
C LEU A 107 6.60 1.26 -8.00
N SER A 108 6.97 2.23 -8.85
CA SER A 108 7.83 2.01 -10.02
C SER A 108 9.29 1.76 -9.62
N GLY A 109 10.12 1.37 -10.60
CA GLY A 109 11.56 1.12 -10.37
C GLY A 109 12.36 2.36 -9.91
N GLY A 110 11.84 3.58 -10.14
CA GLY A 110 12.37 4.85 -9.61
C GLY A 110 11.67 5.34 -8.34
N GLY A 111 10.74 4.55 -7.80
CA GLY A 111 9.92 4.89 -6.63
C GLY A 111 10.65 4.72 -5.29
N SER A 112 9.88 4.76 -4.21
CA SER A 112 10.40 4.61 -2.86
C SER A 112 10.40 3.14 -2.42
N ALA A 113 11.58 2.54 -2.32
CA ALA A 113 11.74 1.17 -1.81
C ALA A 113 11.23 1.06 -0.35
N LEU A 114 11.41 2.10 0.45
CA LEU A 114 10.91 2.14 1.83
C LEU A 114 9.38 2.15 1.87
N PHE A 115 8.72 2.90 0.97
CA PHE A 115 7.27 2.89 0.86
C PHE A 115 6.73 1.50 0.49
N ALA A 116 7.30 0.88 -0.55
CA ALA A 116 6.91 -0.46 -0.98
C ALA A 116 7.11 -1.51 0.13
N ALA A 117 8.22 -1.42 0.86
CA ALA A 117 8.51 -2.30 2.00
C ALA A 117 7.49 -2.12 3.13
N ARG A 118 7.18 -0.88 3.53
CA ARG A 118 6.19 -0.59 4.58
C ARG A 118 4.78 -1.00 4.18
N MET A 119 4.39 -0.80 2.93
CA MET A 119 3.10 -1.24 2.43
C MET A 119 2.96 -2.77 2.53
N ARG A 120 3.97 -3.51 2.08
CA ARG A 120 3.98 -4.97 2.18
C ARG A 120 3.96 -5.45 3.64
N GLU A 121 4.78 -4.85 4.50
CA GLU A 121 4.83 -5.17 5.94
C GLU A 121 3.47 -4.94 6.60
N ARG A 122 2.85 -3.79 6.36
CA ARG A 122 1.54 -3.47 6.92
C ARG A 122 0.44 -4.41 6.42
N LEU A 123 0.41 -4.71 5.12
CA LEU A 123 -0.49 -5.71 4.55
C LEU A 123 -0.32 -7.09 5.23
N THR A 124 0.92 -7.54 5.36
CA THR A 124 1.22 -8.83 6.01
C THR A 124 0.73 -8.84 7.46
N SER A 125 0.99 -7.78 8.23
CA SER A 125 0.57 -7.67 9.62
C SER A 125 -0.95 -7.72 9.78
N GLU A 126 -1.69 -6.90 9.04
CA GLU A 126 -3.16 -6.84 9.09
C GLU A 126 -3.81 -8.18 8.67
N LEU A 127 -3.28 -8.83 7.62
CA LEU A 127 -3.74 -10.15 7.21
C LEU A 127 -3.44 -11.20 8.28
N ALA A 128 -2.25 -11.19 8.88
CA ALA A 128 -1.90 -12.12 9.95
C ALA A 128 -2.81 -11.97 11.18
N GLU A 129 -3.12 -10.72 11.57
CA GLU A 129 -4.07 -10.43 12.65
C GLU A 129 -5.48 -10.94 12.30
N SER A 130 -5.94 -10.69 11.07
CA SER A 130 -7.22 -11.18 10.55
C SER A 130 -7.29 -12.72 10.60
N PHE A 131 -6.22 -13.41 10.20
CA PHE A 131 -6.15 -14.87 10.21
C PHE A 131 -6.14 -15.46 11.63
N ARG A 132 -5.42 -14.85 12.56
CA ARG A 132 -5.44 -15.23 13.97
C ARG A 132 -6.82 -15.03 14.62
N ALA A 133 -7.58 -14.03 14.13
CA ALA A 133 -8.96 -13.80 14.53
C ALA A 133 -9.99 -14.75 13.88
N GLY A 134 -9.55 -15.79 13.13
CA GLY A 134 -10.39 -16.80 12.54
C GLY A 134 -10.88 -16.51 11.12
N ARG A 135 -10.53 -15.36 10.52
CA ARG A 135 -10.91 -15.02 9.14
C ARG A 135 -9.86 -15.49 8.13
N ARG A 136 -9.54 -16.77 8.19
CA ARG A 136 -8.52 -17.38 7.34
C ARG A 136 -9.19 -18.18 6.22
N PRO A 137 -8.66 -18.16 4.99
CA PRO A 137 -9.15 -19.00 3.91
C PRO A 137 -9.16 -20.48 4.30
N PRO A 138 -10.21 -21.26 3.94
CA PRO A 138 -10.24 -22.69 4.19
C PRO A 138 -9.12 -23.41 3.43
N GLY A 139 -8.75 -24.62 3.90
CA GLY A 139 -7.75 -25.47 3.25
C GLY A 139 -6.29 -25.09 3.54
N SER A 140 -6.03 -24.13 4.42
CA SER A 140 -4.67 -23.67 4.74
C SER A 140 -4.28 -23.80 6.22
N ALA A 141 -4.97 -24.68 6.95
CA ALA A 141 -4.80 -24.83 8.40
C ALA A 141 -3.39 -25.30 8.81
N ASP A 142 -2.72 -26.06 7.95
CA ASP A 142 -1.38 -26.63 8.11
C ASP A 142 -0.25 -25.62 7.77
N VAL A 143 -0.57 -24.49 7.11
CA VAL A 143 0.41 -23.47 6.76
C VAL A 143 0.60 -22.50 7.95
N PRO A 144 1.82 -22.08 8.32
CA PRO A 144 2.00 -21.03 9.31
C PRO A 144 1.28 -19.73 8.91
N VAL A 145 0.64 -19.05 9.87
CA VAL A 145 -0.16 -17.83 9.62
C VAL A 145 0.65 -16.76 8.94
N GLU A 146 1.89 -16.56 9.39
CA GLU A 146 2.81 -15.54 8.89
C GLU A 146 3.20 -15.79 7.43
N VAL A 147 3.40 -17.05 7.05
CA VAL A 147 3.72 -17.47 5.68
C VAL A 147 2.53 -17.20 4.77
N HIS A 148 1.33 -17.59 5.21
CA HIS A 148 0.11 -17.37 4.42
C HIS A 148 -0.20 -15.88 4.25
N ALA A 149 -0.08 -15.08 5.31
CA ALA A 149 -0.25 -13.63 5.24
C ALA A 149 0.77 -12.96 4.30
N ALA A 150 2.04 -13.37 4.38
CA ALA A 150 3.09 -12.86 3.51
C ALA A 150 2.87 -13.24 2.04
N TYR A 151 2.40 -14.46 1.76
CA TYR A 151 2.03 -14.91 0.43
C TYR A 151 0.92 -14.04 -0.18
N LEU A 152 -0.18 -13.82 0.55
CA LEU A 152 -1.29 -13.00 0.06
C LEU A 152 -0.91 -11.53 -0.10
N ALA A 153 -0.16 -10.97 0.85
CA ALA A 153 0.35 -9.61 0.75
C ALA A 153 1.25 -9.45 -0.50
N GLY A 154 2.12 -10.43 -0.77
CA GLY A 154 2.99 -10.45 -1.94
C GLY A 154 2.19 -10.56 -3.25
N ALA A 155 1.19 -11.44 -3.30
CA ALA A 155 0.32 -11.61 -4.46
C ALA A 155 -0.46 -10.32 -4.77
N LEU A 156 -1.08 -9.69 -3.76
CA LEU A 156 -1.81 -8.44 -3.93
C LEU A 156 -0.88 -7.31 -4.40
N MET A 157 0.28 -7.15 -3.78
CA MET A 157 1.28 -6.16 -4.20
C MET A 157 1.76 -6.38 -5.63
N GLY A 158 2.01 -7.64 -6.02
CA GLY A 158 2.40 -7.98 -7.38
C GLY A 158 1.34 -7.59 -8.42
N VAL A 159 0.08 -7.88 -8.13
CA VAL A 159 -1.06 -7.50 -9.00
C VAL A 159 -1.22 -5.97 -9.07
N ILE A 160 -1.14 -5.27 -7.95
CA ILE A 160 -1.21 -3.79 -7.92
C ILE A 160 -0.09 -3.18 -8.78
N CYS A 161 1.15 -3.60 -8.58
CA CYS A 161 2.29 -3.08 -9.34
C CYS A 161 2.15 -3.36 -10.85
N HIS A 162 1.77 -4.60 -11.22
CA HIS A 162 1.55 -4.99 -12.61
C HIS A 162 0.44 -4.15 -13.27
N TRP A 163 -0.69 -4.03 -12.60
CA TRP A 163 -1.84 -3.28 -13.10
C TRP A 163 -1.53 -1.78 -13.27
N LEU A 164 -0.88 -1.16 -12.29
CA LEU A 164 -0.51 0.25 -12.36
C LEU A 164 0.56 0.54 -13.43
N ALA A 165 1.37 -0.45 -13.81
CA ALA A 165 2.37 -0.31 -14.87
C ALA A 165 1.76 -0.39 -16.29
N ALA A 166 0.54 -0.91 -16.44
CA ALA A 166 -0.14 -1.01 -17.73
C ALA A 166 -0.58 0.37 -18.26
N ASP A 167 -0.55 0.54 -19.59
CA ASP A 167 -0.95 1.78 -20.26
C ASP A 167 -1.78 1.47 -21.53
N PRO A 168 -3.10 1.71 -21.55
CA PRO A 168 -3.94 2.07 -20.39
C PRO A 168 -4.14 0.89 -19.44
N PRO A 169 -4.35 1.14 -18.15
CA PRO A 169 -4.73 0.07 -17.21
C PRO A 169 -6.14 -0.41 -17.47
N SER A 170 -6.43 -1.69 -17.19
CA SER A 170 -7.79 -2.23 -17.19
C SER A 170 -8.66 -1.57 -16.12
N ALA A 171 -10.00 -1.70 -16.24
CA ALA A 171 -10.91 -1.15 -15.25
C ALA A 171 -10.64 -1.73 -13.84
N PRO A 172 -10.75 -0.92 -12.76
CA PRO A 172 -10.45 -1.38 -11.39
C PRO A 172 -11.30 -2.58 -10.97
N GLY A 173 -12.58 -2.64 -11.37
CA GLY A 173 -13.44 -3.80 -11.10
C GLY A 173 -13.00 -5.07 -11.81
N GLU A 174 -12.43 -4.99 -13.00
CA GLU A 174 -11.92 -6.15 -13.74
C GLU A 174 -10.71 -6.77 -13.05
N ILE A 175 -9.76 -5.94 -12.61
CA ILE A 175 -8.57 -6.45 -11.91
C ILE A 175 -8.90 -6.97 -10.52
N ALA A 176 -9.83 -6.33 -9.79
CA ALA A 176 -10.35 -6.82 -8.52
C ALA A 176 -10.98 -8.21 -8.69
N ALA A 177 -11.82 -8.40 -9.71
CA ALA A 177 -12.46 -9.68 -10.02
C ALA A 177 -11.44 -10.73 -10.45
N ALA A 178 -10.42 -10.36 -11.23
CA ALA A 178 -9.34 -11.27 -11.63
C ALA A 178 -8.54 -11.76 -10.42
N PHE A 179 -8.13 -10.83 -9.55
CA PHE A 179 -7.44 -11.18 -8.29
C PHE A 179 -8.29 -12.12 -7.42
N TRP A 180 -9.58 -11.78 -7.23
CA TRP A 180 -10.49 -12.58 -6.43
C TRP A 180 -10.66 -14.01 -6.97
N ARG A 181 -10.81 -14.19 -8.29
CA ARG A 181 -10.91 -15.49 -8.94
C ARG A 181 -9.64 -16.34 -8.73
N LEU A 182 -8.45 -15.72 -8.87
CA LEU A 182 -7.17 -16.41 -8.65
C LEU A 182 -7.02 -16.83 -7.19
N PHE A 183 -7.43 -15.97 -6.27
CA PHE A 183 -7.40 -16.25 -4.84
C PHE A 183 -8.34 -17.41 -4.47
N ARG A 184 -9.51 -17.51 -5.14
CA ARG A 184 -10.55 -18.53 -4.92
C ARG A 184 -10.41 -19.75 -5.81
N ALA A 185 -9.42 -19.79 -6.71
CA ALA A 185 -9.18 -20.95 -7.56
C ALA A 185 -8.86 -22.17 -6.72
N ASP A 186 -9.80 -23.10 -6.66
CA ASP A 186 -9.68 -24.38 -5.96
C ASP A 186 -8.64 -25.24 -6.71
N PRO A 187 -7.51 -25.63 -6.09
CA PRO A 187 -6.53 -26.49 -6.74
C PRO A 187 -7.10 -27.83 -7.20
N ASP A 188 -8.19 -28.31 -6.59
CA ASP A 188 -8.83 -29.58 -6.96
C ASP A 188 -9.63 -29.51 -8.28
N ARG A 189 -9.96 -28.35 -8.79
CA ARG A 189 -10.61 -28.21 -10.12
C ARG A 189 -9.65 -28.35 -11.30
N VAL A 190 -8.35 -28.27 -11.09
CA VAL A 190 -7.34 -28.40 -12.16
C VAL A 190 -7.09 -29.88 -12.52
N THR A 191 -7.40 -30.82 -11.63
CA THR A 191 -7.17 -32.27 -11.84
C THR A 191 -8.36 -33.02 -12.45
N ALA A 192 -9.48 -32.33 -12.73
CA ALA A 192 -10.73 -32.95 -13.27
C ALA A 192 -10.92 -32.71 -14.78
N ARG A 193 -9.83 -32.62 -15.57
CA ARG A 193 -9.91 -32.68 -17.05
C ARG A 193 -9.03 -33.75 -17.62
#